data_8d050bc0e33a2c9ca55c5e673b6e7124
#
_entry.id   8d050bc0e33a2c9ca55c5e673b6e7124
#
_cell.length_a   1.000
_cell.length_b   1.000
_cell.length_c   1.000
_cell.angle_alpha   90.00
_cell.angle_beta   90.00
_cell.angle_gamma   90.00
#
_symmetry.space_group_name_H-M   'P 1'
#
loop_
_entity.id
_entity.type
_entity.pdbx_description
1 polymer ?
#
loop_
_entity_poly.entity_id
_entity_poly.type
_entity_poly.pdbx_seq_one_letter_code
_entity_poly.pdbx_strand_id
1 'polypeptide(L)'
;MAAPKATPTAQPVATPAPASEPATRAPRARNTTPAATTAVAVRKPMAGAVTTWAERLKAKAAEQVAQEQSVTTGNFVTVRAGQLSYSGAAMANNELECVVLDSVMENTFYRERFDADNPASPVCFAFGRDDREMAPHEQSPEKQAEQCKGCPQNEFNTASEGKGKACQNRRRLMIVPVDVLNKGPDAIAKSEIAFFKIPVTSVKGWAAYVRLLAATQGRPPLAAVTKIKVVPDPKTQFRVLFTHEANIDSEELLNALDAKSQQHLDEMTKPYDVIEAKEKPSRQGKRAPVTATPAKKPKY
;
A
#
# COMPACT_ATOMS: atom_id res chain seq x y z
N MET A 1 -23.33 6.60 -59.40
CA MET A 1 -21.95 6.32 -59.86
C MET A 1 -21.04 7.36 -59.19
N ALA A 2 -20.31 7.01 -58.19
CA ALA A 2 -19.31 7.85 -57.57
C ALA A 2 -18.02 7.01 -57.40
N ALA A 3 -16.92 7.53 -57.92
CA ALA A 3 -15.62 6.90 -58.06
C ALA A 3 -14.89 6.75 -56.71
N PRO A 4 -14.04 5.74 -56.52
CA PRO A 4 -13.28 5.56 -55.28
C PRO A 4 -12.06 6.48 -55.18
N LYS A 5 -11.82 7.07 -54.00
CA LYS A 5 -10.64 7.85 -53.66
C LYS A 5 -9.42 6.99 -53.47
N ALA A 6 -8.33 7.36 -54.12
CA ALA A 6 -7.03 6.73 -54.07
C ALA A 6 -6.34 6.84 -52.72
N THR A 7 -5.70 5.77 -52.27
CA THR A 7 -4.80 5.66 -51.11
C THR A 7 -3.43 6.25 -51.43
N PRO A 8 -2.79 7.06 -50.57
CA PRO A 8 -1.42 7.52 -50.81
C PRO A 8 -0.40 6.43 -50.46
N THR A 9 0.48 6.19 -51.41
CA THR A 9 1.64 5.27 -51.36
C THR A 9 2.70 5.81 -50.38
N ALA A 10 3.14 4.98 -49.42
CA ALA A 10 4.24 5.27 -48.53
C ALA A 10 5.59 5.22 -49.24
N GLN A 11 6.40 6.25 -49.10
CA GLN A 11 7.79 6.28 -49.56
C GLN A 11 8.71 5.51 -48.60
N PRO A 12 9.76 4.86 -49.08
CA PRO A 12 10.73 4.15 -48.25
C PRO A 12 11.71 5.11 -47.58
N VAL A 13 11.90 4.90 -46.25
CA VAL A 13 12.87 5.60 -45.40
C VAL A 13 14.26 5.06 -45.71
N ALA A 14 15.20 5.94 -46.05
CA ALA A 14 16.60 5.64 -46.29
C ALA A 14 17.34 5.28 -44.99
N THR A 15 18.09 4.19 -45.05
CA THR A 15 19.00 3.70 -44.00
C THR A 15 20.25 4.59 -43.94
N PRO A 16 20.70 5.04 -42.76
CA PRO A 16 21.96 5.75 -42.63
C PRO A 16 23.15 4.78 -42.64
N ALA A 17 24.21 5.17 -43.35
CA ALA A 17 25.49 4.47 -43.48
C ALA A 17 26.29 4.43 -42.16
N PRO A 18 27.16 3.43 -41.96
CA PRO A 18 27.93 3.29 -40.72
C PRO A 18 29.09 4.31 -40.65
N ALA A 19 29.24 4.90 -39.47
CA ALA A 19 30.33 5.84 -39.16
C ALA A 19 31.65 5.11 -39.04
N SER A 20 32.69 5.70 -39.63
CA SER A 20 34.12 5.29 -39.66
C SER A 20 34.76 5.29 -38.27
N GLU A 21 35.51 4.23 -37.97
CA GLU A 21 36.37 4.08 -36.80
C GLU A 21 37.47 5.16 -36.69
N PRO A 22 37.80 5.65 -35.49
CA PRO A 22 39.00 6.46 -35.29
C PRO A 22 40.23 5.57 -35.00
N ALA A 23 41.30 5.89 -35.66
CA ALA A 23 42.59 5.27 -35.61
C ALA A 23 43.20 5.14 -34.19
N THR A 24 43.66 3.95 -33.87
CA THR A 24 44.41 3.59 -32.66
C THR A 24 45.79 4.26 -32.62
N ARG A 25 46.00 5.12 -31.64
CA ARG A 25 47.29 5.71 -31.31
C ARG A 25 47.98 4.83 -30.26
N ALA A 26 49.16 4.29 -30.59
CA ALA A 26 49.97 3.47 -29.72
C ALA A 26 50.37 4.19 -28.40
N PRO A 27 50.33 3.52 -27.23
CA PRO A 27 50.75 4.11 -25.99
C PRO A 27 52.28 4.07 -25.83
N ARG A 28 52.83 5.24 -25.48
CA ARG A 28 54.21 5.48 -25.12
C ARG A 28 54.52 4.80 -23.78
N ALA A 29 55.52 3.92 -23.77
CA ALA A 29 56.04 3.24 -22.58
C ALA A 29 56.49 4.24 -21.51
N ARG A 30 55.90 4.14 -20.32
CA ARG A 30 56.38 4.82 -19.13
C ARG A 30 56.96 3.79 -18.20
N ASN A 31 58.28 3.86 -17.99
CA ASN A 31 58.96 3.10 -16.95
C ASN A 31 58.42 3.48 -15.59
N THR A 32 57.77 2.55 -14.91
CA THR A 32 57.48 2.64 -13.49
C THR A 32 58.09 1.44 -12.77
N THR A 33 58.97 1.73 -11.87
CA THR A 33 59.59 0.83 -10.89
C THR A 33 58.51 0.09 -10.10
N PRO A 34 58.59 -1.23 -9.87
CA PRO A 34 57.56 -1.94 -9.10
C PRO A 34 57.68 -1.56 -7.63
N ALA A 35 56.61 -0.96 -7.10
CA ALA A 35 56.42 -0.83 -5.67
C ALA A 35 56.14 -2.22 -5.07
N ALA A 36 56.85 -2.56 -4.01
CA ALA A 36 56.68 -3.81 -3.28
C ALA A 36 55.25 -3.98 -2.77
N THR A 37 54.51 -4.92 -3.35
CA THR A 37 53.22 -5.34 -2.86
C THR A 37 53.44 -6.16 -1.59
N THR A 38 53.14 -5.58 -0.45
CA THR A 38 53.06 -6.30 0.82
C THR A 38 51.90 -7.28 0.74
N ALA A 39 52.22 -8.55 0.47
CA ALA A 39 51.23 -9.63 0.51
C ALA A 39 50.74 -9.77 1.95
N VAL A 40 49.46 -9.37 2.18
CA VAL A 40 48.78 -9.69 3.43
C VAL A 40 48.61 -11.19 3.48
N ALA A 41 49.34 -11.84 4.38
CA ALA A 41 49.29 -13.28 4.61
C ALA A 41 47.87 -13.66 5.04
N VAL A 42 47.11 -14.32 4.16
CA VAL A 42 45.85 -14.94 4.49
C VAL A 42 46.11 -16.08 5.48
N ARG A 43 45.84 -15.85 6.76
CA ARG A 43 45.85 -16.91 7.78
C ARG A 43 44.84 -17.98 7.40
N LYS A 44 45.27 -19.24 7.28
CA LYS A 44 44.35 -20.40 7.17
C LYS A 44 43.43 -20.41 8.36
N PRO A 45 42.10 -20.58 8.18
CA PRO A 45 41.19 -20.71 9.28
C PRO A 45 41.39 -22.02 10.01
N MET A 46 41.53 -21.96 11.33
CA MET A 46 41.46 -23.14 12.21
C MET A 46 40.08 -23.76 12.14
N ALA A 47 39.98 -25.09 12.13
CA ALA A 47 38.75 -25.86 12.07
C ALA A 47 37.97 -25.74 13.38
N GLY A 48 37.14 -24.75 13.47
CA GLY A 48 36.00 -24.57 14.34
C GLY A 48 34.93 -23.93 13.44
N ALA A 49 33.65 -24.28 13.55
CA ALA A 49 32.59 -23.87 12.66
C ALA A 49 32.63 -22.36 12.33
N VAL A 50 33.41 -22.03 11.29
CA VAL A 50 33.58 -20.65 10.85
C VAL A 50 32.41 -20.34 9.94
N THR A 51 31.33 -19.78 10.51
CA THR A 51 30.34 -19.11 9.72
C THR A 51 31.05 -18.14 8.76
N THR A 52 30.81 -18.31 7.47
CA THR A 52 31.38 -17.45 6.45
C THR A 52 30.98 -15.99 6.71
N TRP A 53 31.79 -15.02 6.27
CA TRP A 53 31.43 -13.62 6.43
C TRP A 53 30.06 -13.30 5.83
N ALA A 54 29.67 -13.98 4.74
CA ALA A 54 28.35 -13.88 4.13
C ALA A 54 27.23 -14.35 5.06
N GLU A 55 27.42 -15.46 5.78
CA GLU A 55 26.43 -15.94 6.78
C GLU A 55 26.30 -14.97 7.95
N ARG A 56 27.40 -14.40 8.43
CA ARG A 56 27.38 -13.37 9.48
C ARG A 56 26.67 -12.10 9.04
N LEU A 57 26.89 -11.64 7.80
CA LEU A 57 26.16 -10.50 7.24
C LEU A 57 24.67 -10.78 7.11
N LYS A 58 24.33 -11.97 6.65
CA LYS A 58 22.92 -12.39 6.53
C LYS A 58 22.21 -12.47 7.90
N ALA A 59 22.90 -13.03 8.90
CA ALA A 59 22.37 -13.09 10.26
C ALA A 59 22.21 -11.69 10.86
N LYS A 60 23.20 -10.81 10.68
CA LYS A 60 23.14 -9.42 11.17
C LYS A 60 22.07 -8.60 10.46
N ALA A 61 21.86 -8.80 9.16
CA ALA A 61 20.78 -8.17 8.42
C ALA A 61 19.41 -8.65 8.92
N ALA A 62 19.26 -9.95 9.18
CA ALA A 62 18.03 -10.50 9.75
C ALA A 62 17.74 -9.94 11.16
N GLU A 63 18.78 -9.82 12.01
CA GLU A 63 18.65 -9.21 13.33
C GLU A 63 18.22 -7.72 13.25
N GLN A 64 18.84 -6.95 12.37
CA GLN A 64 18.46 -5.55 12.15
C GLN A 64 17.01 -5.42 11.65
N VAL A 65 16.61 -6.27 10.70
CA VAL A 65 15.22 -6.30 10.23
C VAL A 65 14.26 -6.62 11.37
N ALA A 66 14.59 -7.60 12.22
CA ALA A 66 13.75 -7.94 13.38
C ALA A 66 13.66 -6.80 14.40
N GLN A 67 14.75 -6.07 14.63
CA GLN A 67 14.76 -4.89 15.52
C GLN A 67 13.89 -3.77 14.97
N GLU A 68 13.99 -3.47 13.68
CA GLU A 68 13.16 -2.43 13.03
C GLU A 68 11.69 -2.85 12.93
N GLN A 69 11.40 -4.15 12.70
CA GLN A 69 10.03 -4.67 12.68
C GLN A 69 9.33 -4.60 14.04
N SER A 70 10.07 -4.64 15.14
CA SER A 70 9.48 -4.48 16.48
C SER A 70 8.85 -3.11 16.70
N VAL A 71 9.23 -2.10 15.90
CA VAL A 71 8.67 -0.75 15.92
C VAL A 71 7.45 -0.61 15.01
N THR A 72 7.30 -1.49 14.02
CA THR A 72 6.21 -1.43 13.03
C THR A 72 5.34 -2.68 13.17
N THR A 73 4.19 -2.56 13.83
CA THR A 73 3.25 -3.66 14.04
C THR A 73 2.60 -4.07 12.70
N GLY A 74 3.19 -5.04 11.99
CA GLY A 74 2.64 -5.67 10.79
C GLY A 74 3.00 -4.99 9.45
N ASN A 75 2.90 -5.77 8.38
CA ASN A 75 3.09 -5.28 7.02
C ASN A 75 1.80 -4.61 6.51
N PHE A 76 1.90 -3.36 6.08
CA PHE A 76 0.77 -2.62 5.53
C PHE A 76 1.06 -2.14 4.12
N VAL A 77 0.02 -2.23 3.28
CA VAL A 77 -0.05 -1.48 2.03
C VAL A 77 -0.80 -0.19 2.29
N THR A 78 -0.20 0.92 1.95
CA THR A 78 -0.81 2.25 2.16
C THR A 78 -0.81 3.05 0.87
N VAL A 79 -1.82 3.93 0.74
CA VAL A 79 -1.85 4.94 -0.32
C VAL A 79 -1.91 6.30 0.37
N ARG A 80 -0.86 7.10 0.20
CA ARG A 80 -0.78 8.46 0.74
C ARG A 80 -0.40 9.43 -0.38
N ALA A 81 -1.16 10.49 -0.54
CA ALA A 81 -0.95 11.49 -1.60
C ALA A 81 -0.77 10.87 -3.01
N GLY A 82 -1.49 9.78 -3.31
CA GLY A 82 -1.40 9.08 -4.60
C GLY A 82 -0.19 8.14 -4.74
N GLN A 83 0.66 8.01 -3.72
CA GLN A 83 1.79 7.08 -3.70
C GLN A 83 1.38 5.78 -3.02
N LEU A 84 1.58 4.66 -3.73
CA LEU A 84 1.45 3.31 -3.18
C LEU A 84 2.74 2.92 -2.47
N SER A 85 2.61 2.41 -1.25
CA SER A 85 3.74 1.91 -0.45
C SER A 85 3.42 0.55 0.14
N TYR A 86 4.42 -0.33 0.19
CA TYR A 86 4.37 -1.62 0.85
C TYR A 86 5.39 -1.63 1.98
N SER A 87 4.95 -1.89 3.22
CA SER A 87 5.80 -1.87 4.43
C SER A 87 6.67 -0.60 4.53
N GLY A 88 6.09 0.57 4.17
CA GLY A 88 6.77 1.85 4.19
C GLY A 88 7.62 2.18 2.95
N ALA A 89 7.96 1.19 2.12
CA ALA A 89 8.70 1.42 0.88
C ALA A 89 7.77 1.83 -0.27
N ALA A 90 8.10 2.90 -0.99
CA ALA A 90 7.34 3.34 -2.15
C ALA A 90 7.46 2.31 -3.29
N MET A 91 6.31 1.94 -3.87
CA MET A 91 6.27 0.99 -4.98
C MET A 91 6.58 1.67 -6.30
N ALA A 92 7.40 1.00 -7.13
CA ALA A 92 7.70 1.46 -8.48
C ALA A 92 6.41 1.57 -9.31
N ASN A 93 6.30 2.61 -10.12
CA ASN A 93 5.15 2.87 -10.98
C ASN A 93 3.79 2.92 -10.25
N ASN A 94 3.77 2.99 -8.91
CA ASN A 94 2.56 2.86 -8.08
C ASN A 94 1.80 1.55 -8.34
N GLU A 95 2.53 0.45 -8.56
CA GLU A 95 1.98 -0.87 -8.87
C GLU A 95 2.48 -1.91 -7.85
N LEU A 96 1.60 -2.84 -7.51
CA LEU A 96 1.91 -4.00 -6.66
C LEU A 96 1.20 -5.23 -7.23
N GLU A 97 1.95 -6.26 -7.57
CA GLU A 97 1.40 -7.58 -7.91
C GLU A 97 1.36 -8.46 -6.66
N CYS A 98 0.18 -8.98 -6.39
CA CYS A 98 -0.07 -9.74 -5.17
C CYS A 98 -1.18 -10.78 -5.37
N VAL A 99 -1.31 -11.68 -4.42
CA VAL A 99 -2.49 -12.54 -4.26
C VAL A 99 -3.31 -11.99 -3.11
N VAL A 100 -4.61 -11.81 -3.34
CA VAL A 100 -5.54 -11.41 -2.28
C VAL A 100 -6.12 -12.66 -1.65
N LEU A 101 -5.67 -12.96 -0.44
CA LEU A 101 -6.07 -14.16 0.31
C LEU A 101 -7.52 -14.07 0.77
N ASP A 102 -7.92 -12.90 1.29
CA ASP A 102 -9.28 -12.67 1.80
C ASP A 102 -9.62 -11.17 1.83
N SER A 103 -10.91 -10.85 2.02
CA SER A 103 -11.37 -9.48 2.16
C SER A 103 -12.57 -9.37 3.10
N VAL A 104 -12.55 -8.38 3.99
CA VAL A 104 -13.69 -8.05 4.86
C VAL A 104 -14.13 -6.60 4.67
N MET A 105 -15.40 -6.32 4.94
CA MET A 105 -15.88 -4.97 5.09
C MET A 105 -15.38 -4.41 6.41
N GLU A 106 -15.00 -3.15 6.40
CA GLU A 106 -14.54 -2.40 7.55
C GLU A 106 -15.25 -1.06 7.57
N ASN A 107 -16.08 -0.84 8.58
CA ASN A 107 -16.74 0.42 8.83
C ASN A 107 -16.05 1.11 10.00
N THR A 108 -15.69 2.39 9.84
CA THR A 108 -15.04 3.17 10.89
C THR A 108 -15.65 4.55 11.00
N PHE A 109 -15.97 4.95 12.21
CA PHE A 109 -16.46 6.29 12.52
C PHE A 109 -15.46 6.98 13.48
N TYR A 110 -15.02 8.17 13.08
CA TYR A 110 -14.15 9.04 13.87
C TYR A 110 -14.94 10.26 14.28
N ARG A 111 -14.85 10.69 15.54
CA ARG A 111 -15.54 11.89 16.02
C ARG A 111 -14.95 13.15 15.41
N GLU A 112 -13.63 13.17 15.25
CA GLU A 112 -12.89 14.30 14.69
C GLU A 112 -12.25 13.91 13.35
N ARG A 113 -11.85 14.90 12.57
CA ARG A 113 -11.06 14.67 11.36
C ARG A 113 -9.70 14.10 11.72
N PHE A 114 -9.16 13.32 10.80
CA PHE A 114 -7.78 12.83 10.93
C PHE A 114 -6.81 14.00 11.08
N ASP A 115 -6.03 13.97 12.15
CA ASP A 115 -4.94 14.89 12.44
C ASP A 115 -3.65 14.07 12.52
N ALA A 116 -2.69 14.37 11.64
CA ALA A 116 -1.43 13.65 11.59
C ALA A 116 -0.58 13.87 12.85
N ASP A 117 -0.73 15.03 13.48
CA ASP A 117 -0.01 15.40 14.72
C ASP A 117 -0.68 14.82 15.97
N ASN A 118 -1.94 14.45 15.87
CA ASN A 118 -2.73 13.87 16.96
C ASN A 118 -3.62 12.74 16.44
N PRO A 119 -3.03 11.59 16.04
CA PRO A 119 -3.80 10.45 15.54
C PRO A 119 -4.69 9.88 16.64
N ALA A 120 -5.97 9.67 16.33
CA ALA A 120 -6.94 9.05 17.21
C ALA A 120 -7.48 7.76 16.59
N SER A 121 -7.85 6.81 17.43
CA SER A 121 -8.55 5.59 17.00
C SER A 121 -10.01 5.91 16.66
N PRO A 122 -10.67 5.09 15.81
CA PRO A 122 -12.09 5.23 15.57
C PRO A 122 -12.88 4.99 16.86
N VAL A 123 -13.89 5.81 17.11
CA VAL A 123 -14.77 5.66 18.28
C VAL A 123 -15.82 4.56 18.08
N CYS A 124 -16.15 4.24 16.82
CA CYS A 124 -16.97 3.11 16.45
C CYS A 124 -16.36 2.42 15.23
N PHE A 125 -16.30 1.10 15.27
CA PHE A 125 -15.83 0.29 14.16
C PHE A 125 -16.57 -1.03 14.08
N ALA A 126 -16.66 -1.60 12.88
CA ALA A 126 -17.29 -2.88 12.62
C ALA A 126 -16.55 -3.61 11.50
N PHE A 127 -16.52 -4.94 11.62
CA PHE A 127 -16.02 -5.83 10.59
C PHE A 127 -17.11 -6.83 10.19
N GLY A 128 -17.16 -7.21 8.93
CA GLY A 128 -18.14 -8.19 8.48
C GLY A 128 -17.96 -8.61 7.03
N ARG A 129 -18.68 -9.66 6.64
CA ARG A 129 -18.72 -10.14 5.26
C ARG A 129 -20.03 -9.77 4.57
N ASP A 130 -21.10 -9.59 5.34
CA ASP A 130 -22.41 -9.11 4.88
C ASP A 130 -22.73 -7.77 5.55
N ASP A 131 -23.04 -6.74 4.75
CA ASP A 131 -23.39 -5.40 5.22
C ASP A 131 -24.73 -5.35 5.97
N ARG A 132 -25.59 -6.35 5.76
CA ARG A 132 -26.90 -6.46 6.41
C ARG A 132 -26.82 -6.91 7.86
N GLU A 133 -25.78 -7.72 8.16
CA GLU A 133 -25.57 -8.35 9.47
C GLU A 133 -24.49 -7.63 10.29
N MET A 134 -23.83 -6.63 9.69
CA MET A 134 -22.77 -5.90 10.40
C MET A 134 -23.30 -5.14 11.60
N ALA A 135 -22.67 -5.37 12.75
CA ALA A 135 -22.86 -4.64 13.99
C ALA A 135 -21.55 -4.01 14.47
N PRO A 136 -21.60 -2.93 15.26
CA PRO A 136 -20.41 -2.39 15.91
C PRO A 136 -19.68 -3.46 16.72
N HIS A 137 -18.36 -3.50 16.57
CA HIS A 137 -17.49 -4.43 17.33
C HIS A 137 -17.67 -4.21 18.84
N GLU A 138 -17.56 -5.27 19.63
CA GLU A 138 -17.76 -5.20 21.08
C GLU A 138 -16.80 -4.20 21.76
N GLN A 139 -15.58 -4.10 21.27
CA GLN A 139 -14.54 -3.19 21.76
C GLN A 139 -14.63 -1.77 21.15
N SER A 140 -15.70 -1.43 20.42
CA SER A 140 -15.90 -0.05 20.00
C SER A 140 -16.11 0.84 21.21
N PRO A 141 -15.30 1.90 21.43
CA PRO A 141 -15.48 2.81 22.58
C PRO A 141 -16.87 3.41 22.67
N GLU A 142 -17.46 3.76 21.53
CA GLU A 142 -18.80 4.36 21.45
C GLU A 142 -19.59 3.77 20.28
N LYS A 143 -20.39 2.78 20.57
CA LYS A 143 -21.31 2.20 19.56
C LYS A 143 -22.35 3.25 19.14
N GLN A 144 -22.43 3.55 17.85
CA GLN A 144 -23.33 4.58 17.32
C GLN A 144 -24.74 4.05 17.05
N ALA A 145 -24.93 2.75 16.97
CA ALA A 145 -26.20 2.05 16.80
C ALA A 145 -25.99 0.57 17.16
N GLU A 146 -27.06 -0.21 17.23
CA GLU A 146 -26.99 -1.66 17.41
C GLU A 146 -26.50 -2.38 16.14
N GLN A 147 -26.88 -1.86 14.97
CA GLN A 147 -26.47 -2.39 13.65
C GLN A 147 -25.92 -1.27 12.77
N CYS A 148 -25.00 -1.64 11.87
CA CYS A 148 -24.43 -0.69 10.92
C CYS A 148 -25.44 -0.27 9.85
N LYS A 149 -26.40 -1.15 9.52
CA LYS A 149 -27.53 -0.83 8.64
C LYS A 149 -28.52 0.07 9.38
N GLY A 150 -28.82 1.23 8.81
CA GLY A 150 -29.70 2.23 9.43
C GLY A 150 -29.05 3.05 10.55
N CYS A 151 -27.73 2.89 10.78
CA CYS A 151 -26.99 3.76 11.69
C CYS A 151 -26.95 5.20 11.15
N PRO A 152 -27.31 6.23 11.96
CA PRO A 152 -27.30 7.62 11.52
C PRO A 152 -25.97 8.09 10.92
N GLN A 153 -24.85 7.63 11.46
CA GLN A 153 -23.52 7.98 10.94
C GLN A 153 -23.17 7.27 9.62
N ASN A 154 -23.93 6.24 9.26
CA ASN A 154 -23.75 5.49 8.02
C ASN A 154 -24.68 5.96 6.88
N GLU A 155 -25.40 7.05 7.07
CA GLU A 155 -26.24 7.66 6.04
C GLU A 155 -25.46 8.71 5.23
N PHE A 156 -25.89 8.96 3.98
CA PHE A 156 -25.33 10.02 3.17
C PHE A 156 -25.67 11.40 3.74
N ASN A 157 -24.84 12.39 3.49
CA ASN A 157 -24.90 13.77 4.00
C ASN A 157 -24.66 13.89 5.52
N THR A 158 -24.04 12.90 6.14
CA THR A 158 -23.65 12.95 7.57
C THR A 158 -22.17 13.29 7.77
N ALA A 159 -21.36 13.25 6.73
CA ALA A 159 -19.97 13.68 6.79
C ALA A 159 -19.89 15.17 7.18
N SER A 160 -18.87 15.53 7.95
CA SER A 160 -18.61 16.93 8.34
C SER A 160 -18.36 17.85 7.14
N GLU A 161 -17.95 17.30 6.01
CA GLU A 161 -17.77 18.02 4.76
C GLU A 161 -18.30 17.20 3.58
N GLY A 162 -18.99 17.86 2.65
CA GLY A 162 -19.55 17.25 1.45
C GLY A 162 -20.78 16.39 1.70
N LYS A 163 -21.11 15.54 0.71
CA LYS A 163 -22.32 14.68 0.71
C LYS A 163 -22.03 13.24 1.12
N GLY A 164 -20.87 12.99 1.70
CA GLY A 164 -20.44 11.66 2.11
C GLY A 164 -21.13 11.15 3.36
N LYS A 165 -20.71 9.97 3.80
CA LYS A 165 -21.07 9.38 5.08
C LYS A 165 -20.02 9.72 6.13
N ALA A 166 -20.41 9.99 7.37
CA ALA A 166 -19.48 10.16 8.48
C ALA A 166 -18.76 8.84 8.80
N CYS A 167 -19.49 7.73 8.76
CA CYS A 167 -18.93 6.39 8.86
C CYS A 167 -18.28 5.99 7.52
N GLN A 168 -16.99 5.72 7.55
CA GLN A 168 -16.20 5.33 6.38
C GLN A 168 -16.37 3.84 6.11
N ASN A 169 -17.03 3.49 5.00
CA ASN A 169 -17.19 2.10 4.58
C ASN A 169 -16.01 1.72 3.67
N ARG A 170 -15.12 0.90 4.16
CA ARG A 170 -13.91 0.45 3.48
C ARG A 170 -13.92 -1.06 3.25
N ARG A 171 -12.92 -1.55 2.55
CA ARG A 171 -12.55 -2.97 2.48
C ARG A 171 -11.15 -3.12 3.02
N ARG A 172 -10.95 -4.12 3.86
CA ARG A 172 -9.64 -4.59 4.30
C ARG A 172 -9.32 -5.84 3.50
N LEU A 173 -8.23 -5.82 2.76
CA LEU A 173 -7.69 -6.97 2.05
C LEU A 173 -6.53 -7.55 2.82
N MET A 174 -6.43 -8.86 2.84
CA MET A 174 -5.26 -9.61 3.27
C MET A 174 -4.52 -10.09 2.03
N ILE A 175 -3.25 -9.72 1.90
CA ILE A 175 -2.49 -9.98 0.68
C ILE A 175 -1.11 -10.57 0.98
N VAL A 176 -0.58 -11.30 0.01
CA VAL A 176 0.84 -11.69 -0.08
C VAL A 176 1.42 -11.22 -1.41
N PRO A 177 2.68 -10.74 -1.46
CA PRO A 177 3.33 -10.36 -2.70
C PRO A 177 3.47 -11.56 -3.65
N VAL A 178 3.42 -11.31 -4.97
CA VAL A 178 3.52 -12.37 -5.98
C VAL A 178 4.86 -13.11 -5.95
N ASP A 179 5.94 -12.45 -5.54
CA ASP A 179 7.28 -13.04 -5.46
C ASP A 179 7.37 -14.31 -4.61
N VAL A 180 6.42 -14.46 -3.68
CA VAL A 180 6.34 -15.61 -2.79
C VAL A 180 5.89 -16.86 -3.54
N LEU A 181 5.03 -16.72 -4.56
CA LEU A 181 4.56 -17.84 -5.38
C LEU A 181 5.70 -18.55 -6.10
N ASN A 182 6.67 -17.77 -6.61
CA ASN A 182 7.82 -18.30 -7.36
C ASN A 182 8.77 -19.14 -6.49
N LYS A 183 8.65 -19.02 -5.15
CA LYS A 183 9.48 -19.72 -4.17
C LYS A 183 8.83 -20.99 -3.62
N GLY A 184 7.59 -21.26 -4.04
CA GLY A 184 6.84 -22.48 -3.70
C GLY A 184 6.04 -22.43 -2.39
N PRO A 185 5.32 -23.52 -2.05
CA PRO A 185 4.38 -23.59 -0.93
C PRO A 185 5.00 -23.25 0.43
N ASP A 186 6.23 -23.73 0.70
CA ASP A 186 6.95 -23.45 1.95
C ASP A 186 7.23 -21.98 2.15
N ALA A 187 7.48 -21.26 1.07
CA ALA A 187 7.71 -19.82 1.13
C ALA A 187 6.39 -19.07 1.40
N ILE A 188 5.26 -19.52 0.86
CA ILE A 188 3.94 -19.00 1.20
C ILE A 188 3.65 -19.18 2.69
N ALA A 189 3.86 -20.38 3.23
CA ALA A 189 3.63 -20.66 4.64
C ALA A 189 4.45 -19.76 5.57
N LYS A 190 5.71 -19.45 5.20
CA LYS A 190 6.64 -18.61 5.98
C LYS A 190 6.52 -17.11 5.67
N SER A 191 5.79 -16.73 4.62
CA SER A 191 5.67 -15.32 4.23
C SER A 191 4.88 -14.53 5.28
N GLU A 192 5.19 -13.27 5.40
CA GLU A 192 4.36 -12.34 6.14
C GLU A 192 3.19 -11.90 5.28
N ILE A 193 2.02 -11.75 5.92
CA ILE A 193 0.84 -11.16 5.27
C ILE A 193 0.92 -9.66 5.37
N ALA A 194 0.28 -8.98 4.44
CA ALA A 194 0.09 -7.54 4.52
C ALA A 194 -1.40 -7.18 4.45
N PHE A 195 -1.76 -6.10 5.14
CA PHE A 195 -3.13 -5.58 5.10
C PHE A 195 -3.20 -4.33 4.22
N PHE A 196 -4.21 -4.29 3.38
CA PHE A 196 -4.51 -3.13 2.56
C PHE A 196 -5.93 -2.64 2.82
N LYS A 197 -6.06 -1.43 3.37
CA LYS A 197 -7.34 -0.76 3.54
C LYS A 197 -7.65 0.03 2.27
N ILE A 198 -8.59 -0.47 1.47
CA ILE A 198 -8.99 0.19 0.22
C ILE A 198 -9.68 1.52 0.55
N PRO A 199 -9.27 2.64 -0.06
CA PRO A 199 -9.99 3.91 0.07
C PRO A 199 -11.46 3.78 -0.32
N VAL A 200 -12.36 4.48 0.38
CA VAL A 200 -13.82 4.44 0.15
C VAL A 200 -14.17 4.64 -1.33
N THR A 201 -13.46 5.55 -2.01
CA THR A 201 -13.64 5.88 -3.43
C THR A 201 -13.34 4.71 -4.38
N SER A 202 -12.55 3.73 -3.93
CA SER A 202 -12.11 2.57 -4.73
C SER A 202 -12.83 1.26 -4.39
N VAL A 203 -13.67 1.23 -3.35
CA VAL A 203 -14.40 0.02 -2.93
C VAL A 203 -15.31 -0.53 -4.03
N LYS A 204 -15.98 0.35 -4.80
CA LYS A 204 -16.79 -0.06 -5.95
C LYS A 204 -15.94 -0.71 -7.05
N GLY A 205 -14.72 -0.23 -7.26
CA GLY A 205 -13.76 -0.80 -8.20
C GLY A 205 -13.35 -2.22 -7.81
N TRP A 206 -13.06 -2.43 -6.53
CA TRP A 206 -12.80 -3.77 -5.98
C TRP A 206 -13.97 -4.72 -6.21
N ALA A 207 -15.18 -4.31 -5.85
CA ALA A 207 -16.37 -5.14 -6.02
C ALA A 207 -16.66 -5.48 -7.50
N ALA A 208 -16.37 -4.54 -8.42
CA ALA A 208 -16.46 -4.78 -9.86
C ALA A 208 -15.41 -5.80 -10.34
N TYR A 209 -14.18 -5.67 -9.87
CA TYR A 209 -13.08 -6.59 -10.15
C TYR A 209 -13.41 -8.03 -9.71
N VAL A 210 -13.86 -8.23 -8.47
CA VAL A 210 -14.23 -9.56 -7.95
C VAL A 210 -15.34 -10.20 -8.79
N ARG A 211 -16.37 -9.42 -9.16
CA ARG A 211 -17.45 -9.91 -10.02
C ARG A 211 -16.95 -10.27 -11.44
N LEU A 212 -16.10 -9.42 -12.02
CA LEU A 212 -15.52 -9.68 -13.34
C LEU A 212 -14.67 -10.95 -13.32
N LEU A 213 -13.80 -11.11 -12.31
CA LEU A 213 -12.95 -12.28 -12.14
C LEU A 213 -13.79 -13.57 -12.02
N ALA A 214 -14.82 -13.56 -11.20
CA ALA A 214 -15.74 -14.68 -11.07
C ALA A 214 -16.47 -15.01 -12.39
N ALA A 215 -16.92 -13.98 -13.11
CA ALA A 215 -17.67 -14.16 -14.36
C ALA A 215 -16.78 -14.61 -15.54
N THR A 216 -15.53 -14.11 -15.62
CA THR A 216 -14.63 -14.39 -16.77
C THR A 216 -13.70 -15.55 -16.54
N GLN A 217 -13.24 -15.75 -15.32
CA GLN A 217 -12.26 -16.78 -14.95
C GLN A 217 -12.86 -17.90 -14.08
N GLY A 218 -14.07 -17.72 -13.55
CA GLY A 218 -14.71 -18.68 -12.64
C GLY A 218 -13.95 -18.85 -11.31
N ARG A 219 -13.16 -17.86 -10.88
CA ARG A 219 -12.21 -17.98 -9.77
C ARG A 219 -12.36 -16.86 -8.74
N PRO A 220 -12.10 -17.13 -7.45
CA PRO A 220 -11.96 -16.11 -6.42
C PRO A 220 -10.61 -15.39 -6.56
N PRO A 221 -10.43 -14.20 -5.96
CA PRO A 221 -9.15 -13.46 -5.93
C PRO A 221 -7.96 -14.27 -5.38
N LEU A 222 -8.19 -15.21 -4.47
CA LEU A 222 -7.16 -16.10 -3.92
C LEU A 222 -6.51 -16.99 -4.98
N ALA A 223 -7.24 -17.34 -6.05
CA ALA A 223 -6.76 -18.18 -7.13
C ALA A 223 -6.24 -17.37 -8.35
N ALA A 224 -5.93 -16.08 -8.13
CA ALA A 224 -5.47 -15.18 -9.19
C ALA A 224 -4.40 -14.20 -8.70
N VAL A 225 -3.45 -13.89 -9.57
CA VAL A 225 -2.54 -12.77 -9.38
C VAL A 225 -3.28 -11.50 -9.72
N THR A 226 -3.35 -10.59 -8.76
CA THR A 226 -4.00 -9.29 -8.86
C THR A 226 -2.95 -8.19 -8.88
N LYS A 227 -2.99 -7.32 -9.90
CA LYS A 227 -2.22 -6.08 -9.90
C LYS A 227 -3.05 -4.97 -9.28
N ILE A 228 -2.52 -4.35 -8.25
CA ILE A 228 -3.03 -3.14 -7.60
C ILE A 228 -2.24 -1.96 -8.16
N LYS A 229 -2.93 -0.98 -8.74
CA LYS A 229 -2.32 0.22 -9.30
C LYS A 229 -3.02 1.48 -8.79
N VAL A 230 -2.25 2.47 -8.37
CA VAL A 230 -2.77 3.79 -7.99
C VAL A 230 -2.62 4.74 -9.16
N VAL A 231 -3.71 5.39 -9.55
CA VAL A 231 -3.73 6.36 -10.65
C VAL A 231 -4.35 7.68 -10.19
N PRO A 232 -3.91 8.83 -10.74
CA PRO A 232 -4.55 10.11 -10.50
C PRO A 232 -6.02 10.09 -10.93
N ASP A 233 -6.87 10.76 -10.17
CA ASP A 233 -8.28 10.93 -10.46
C ASP A 233 -8.71 12.38 -10.18
N PRO A 234 -9.28 13.11 -11.15
CA PRO A 234 -9.61 14.53 -10.99
C PRO A 234 -10.71 14.78 -9.94
N LYS A 235 -11.52 13.76 -9.61
CA LYS A 235 -12.61 13.90 -8.62
C LYS A 235 -12.18 13.56 -7.20
N THR A 236 -11.30 12.56 -7.07
CA THR A 236 -10.93 11.98 -5.77
C THR A 236 -9.43 12.06 -5.49
N GLN A 237 -8.69 12.86 -6.28
CA GLN A 237 -7.23 13.00 -6.30
C GLN A 237 -6.53 11.72 -6.81
N PHE A 238 -6.92 10.55 -6.36
CA PHE A 238 -6.44 9.26 -6.84
C PHE A 238 -7.50 8.19 -6.64
N ARG A 239 -7.37 7.12 -7.39
CA ARG A 239 -8.14 5.88 -7.24
C ARG A 239 -7.25 4.66 -7.37
N VAL A 240 -7.68 3.57 -6.74
CA VAL A 240 -7.02 2.28 -6.85
C VAL A 240 -7.72 1.44 -7.92
N LEU A 241 -6.95 0.91 -8.86
CA LEU A 241 -7.38 -0.03 -9.88
C LEU A 241 -6.92 -1.43 -9.51
N PHE A 242 -7.74 -2.43 -9.88
CA PHE A 242 -7.46 -3.85 -9.71
C PHE A 242 -7.55 -4.52 -11.06
N THR A 243 -6.50 -5.25 -11.46
CA THR A 243 -6.42 -5.96 -12.73
C THR A 243 -6.03 -7.40 -12.49
N HIS A 244 -6.60 -8.31 -13.27
CA HIS A 244 -6.20 -9.70 -13.33
C HIS A 244 -4.95 -9.81 -14.19
N GLU A 245 -3.89 -10.44 -13.67
CA GLU A 245 -2.63 -10.67 -14.42
C GLU A 245 -2.46 -12.13 -14.83
N ALA A 246 -2.73 -13.06 -13.92
CA ALA A 246 -2.57 -14.49 -14.19
C ALA A 246 -3.46 -15.34 -13.27
N ASN A 247 -3.76 -16.55 -13.71
CA ASN A 247 -4.40 -17.57 -12.87
C ASN A 247 -3.33 -18.38 -12.12
N ILE A 248 -3.69 -18.84 -10.93
CA ILE A 248 -2.89 -19.79 -10.14
C ILE A 248 -3.54 -21.16 -10.31
N ASP A 249 -2.88 -22.05 -11.07
CA ASP A 249 -3.42 -23.37 -11.43
C ASP A 249 -2.81 -24.51 -10.58
N SER A 250 -1.69 -24.25 -9.90
CA SER A 250 -1.06 -25.27 -9.02
C SER A 250 -1.90 -25.49 -7.78
N GLU A 251 -2.39 -26.72 -7.61
CA GLU A 251 -3.14 -27.13 -6.44
C GLU A 251 -2.33 -26.99 -5.15
N GLU A 252 -1.02 -27.26 -5.21
CA GLU A 252 -0.12 -27.12 -4.06
C GLU A 252 -0.03 -25.66 -3.59
N LEU A 253 0.07 -24.71 -4.53
CA LEU A 253 0.10 -23.27 -4.21
C LEU A 253 -1.26 -22.81 -3.67
N LEU A 254 -2.37 -23.26 -4.27
CA LEU A 254 -3.72 -22.94 -3.83
C LEU A 254 -3.99 -23.43 -2.41
N ASN A 255 -3.59 -24.68 -2.09
CA ASN A 255 -3.71 -25.23 -0.76
C ASN A 255 -2.88 -24.45 0.27
N ALA A 256 -1.66 -24.05 -0.09
CA ALA A 256 -0.81 -23.23 0.77
C ALA A 256 -1.38 -21.83 1.01
N LEU A 257 -1.95 -21.20 -0.02
CA LEU A 257 -2.60 -19.89 0.09
C LEU A 257 -3.87 -19.95 0.93
N ASP A 258 -4.69 -20.99 0.75
CA ASP A 258 -5.89 -21.19 1.57
C ASP A 258 -5.54 -21.45 3.04
N ALA A 259 -4.59 -22.34 3.30
CA ALA A 259 -4.10 -22.58 4.67
C ALA A 259 -3.56 -21.31 5.32
N LYS A 260 -2.81 -20.50 4.55
CA LYS A 260 -2.32 -19.20 5.01
C LYS A 260 -3.45 -18.22 5.31
N SER A 261 -4.48 -18.18 4.46
CA SER A 261 -5.68 -17.37 4.67
C SER A 261 -6.38 -17.76 5.99
N GLN A 262 -6.64 -19.04 6.18
CA GLN A 262 -7.31 -19.57 7.39
C GLN A 262 -6.53 -19.25 8.67
N GLN A 263 -5.20 -19.39 8.63
CA GLN A 263 -4.33 -19.12 9.77
C GLN A 263 -4.44 -17.68 10.30
N HIS A 264 -4.75 -16.71 9.42
CA HIS A 264 -4.74 -15.29 9.76
C HIS A 264 -6.12 -14.61 9.71
N LEU A 265 -7.20 -15.40 9.73
CA LEU A 265 -8.56 -14.84 9.70
C LEU A 265 -8.84 -13.89 10.88
N ASP A 266 -8.36 -14.25 12.08
CA ASP A 266 -8.56 -13.43 13.27
C ASP A 266 -7.86 -12.07 13.17
N GLU A 267 -6.74 -12.00 12.46
CA GLU A 267 -6.03 -10.73 12.23
C GLU A 267 -6.80 -9.78 11.31
N MET A 268 -7.66 -10.34 10.43
CA MET A 268 -8.54 -9.54 9.55
C MET A 268 -9.54 -8.70 10.33
N THR A 269 -9.99 -9.19 11.47
CA THR A 269 -11.00 -8.55 12.31
C THR A 269 -10.43 -8.03 13.62
N LYS A 270 -9.08 -8.02 13.75
CA LYS A 270 -8.43 -7.49 14.94
C LYS A 270 -8.90 -6.06 15.23
N PRO A 271 -9.38 -5.80 16.46
CA PRO A 271 -9.85 -4.49 16.86
C PRO A 271 -8.74 -3.45 16.83
N TYR A 272 -9.12 -2.19 16.83
CA TYR A 272 -8.19 -1.07 16.92
C TYR A 272 -7.70 -0.91 18.38
N ASP A 273 -6.41 -0.65 18.53
CA ASP A 273 -5.86 -0.19 19.81
C ASP A 273 -6.48 1.17 20.14
N VAL A 274 -6.91 1.35 21.39
CA VAL A 274 -7.50 2.62 21.81
C VAL A 274 -6.37 3.62 22.01
N ILE A 275 -6.26 4.56 21.08
CA ILE A 275 -5.37 5.72 21.18
C ILE A 275 -6.26 6.91 21.47
N GLU A 276 -6.24 7.41 22.71
CA GLU A 276 -6.93 8.63 23.08
C GLU A 276 -6.24 9.84 22.45
N ALA A 277 -7.00 10.67 21.73
CA ALA A 277 -6.51 11.94 21.22
C ALA A 277 -6.06 12.80 22.41
N LYS A 278 -4.84 13.30 22.37
CA LYS A 278 -4.39 14.28 23.38
C LYS A 278 -5.27 15.51 23.29
N GLU A 279 -5.86 15.93 24.41
CA GLU A 279 -6.64 17.17 24.46
C GLU A 279 -5.78 18.33 23.93
N LYS A 280 -6.25 18.98 22.87
CA LYS A 280 -5.61 20.20 22.39
C LYS A 280 -5.80 21.26 23.49
N PRO A 281 -4.72 21.92 23.99
CA PRO A 281 -4.89 23.00 24.93
C PRO A 281 -5.85 24.04 24.31
N SER A 282 -6.98 24.28 24.97
CA SER A 282 -7.94 25.25 24.53
C SER A 282 -7.21 26.59 24.35
N ARG A 283 -7.11 27.09 23.12
CA ARG A 283 -6.70 28.46 22.86
C ARG A 283 -7.82 29.38 23.40
N GLN A 284 -7.87 29.53 24.71
CA GLN A 284 -8.53 30.70 25.31
C GLN A 284 -7.76 31.91 24.83
N GLY A 285 -8.17 32.42 23.69
CA GLY A 285 -7.73 33.72 23.22
C GLY A 285 -8.16 34.75 24.27
N LYS A 286 -7.22 35.19 25.09
CA LYS A 286 -7.37 36.49 25.78
C LYS A 286 -7.56 37.52 24.66
N ARG A 287 -8.82 37.80 24.31
CA ARG A 287 -9.18 39.02 23.61
C ARG A 287 -8.87 40.14 24.63
N ALA A 288 -7.74 40.81 24.45
CA ALA A 288 -7.49 42.06 25.10
C ALA A 288 -8.67 43.01 24.81
N PRO A 289 -9.21 43.71 25.81
CA PRO A 289 -10.27 44.68 25.56
C PRO A 289 -9.74 45.73 24.60
N VAL A 290 -10.40 45.91 23.47
CA VAL A 290 -10.14 46.99 22.53
C VAL A 290 -10.60 48.27 23.22
N THR A 291 -9.66 49.05 23.78
CA THR A 291 -9.93 50.40 24.24
C THR A 291 -10.32 51.27 23.03
N ALA A 292 -11.59 51.66 22.96
CA ALA A 292 -12.11 52.52 21.96
C ALA A 292 -11.41 53.90 22.07
N THR A 293 -10.66 54.28 21.07
CA THR A 293 -10.11 55.64 20.91
C THR A 293 -11.24 56.60 20.57
N PRO A 294 -11.45 57.71 21.30
CA PRO A 294 -12.54 58.63 21.02
C PRO A 294 -12.29 59.36 19.67
N ALA A 295 -13.32 59.41 18.82
CA ALA A 295 -13.34 60.09 17.56
C ALA A 295 -13.07 61.59 17.72
N LYS A 296 -12.05 62.12 17.07
CA LYS A 296 -11.81 63.59 16.93
C LYS A 296 -12.92 64.20 16.06
N LYS A 297 -13.65 65.15 16.62
CA LYS A 297 -14.61 65.99 15.88
C LYS A 297 -13.89 66.85 14.82
N PRO A 298 -14.43 67.03 13.64
CA PRO A 298 -13.87 67.95 12.63
C PRO A 298 -14.15 69.38 13.09
N LYS A 299 -13.11 70.21 13.02
CA LYS A 299 -13.25 71.67 13.10
C LYS A 299 -13.50 72.18 11.67
N TYR A 300 -14.48 73.09 11.56
CA TYR A 300 -14.79 73.89 10.40
C TYR A 300 -13.57 74.67 9.93
#